data_2bf421bcf5190a00d3400d40b6bd1f37
#
_entry.id   2bf421bcf5190a00d3400d40b6bd1f37
#
_cell.length_a   1.000
_cell.length_b   1.000
_cell.length_c   1.000
_cell.angle_alpha   90.00
_cell.angle_beta   90.00
_cell.angle_gamma   90.00
#
_symmetry.space_group_name_H-M   'P 1'
#
loop_
_entity.id
_entity.type
_entity.pdbx_description
1 polymer ?
#
loop_
_entity_poly.entity_id
_entity_poly.type
_entity_poly.pdbx_seq_one_letter_code
_entity_poly.pdbx_strand_id
1 'polypeptide(L)'
;VGLAVLFIIFVAVCGTIFWRRIDAQVARRLASFEAPSIPVVYSAPLDLRSVIVRTNEEGGTSHELLKGILLDRRYTEVLSQPSRPGEFLLNSDTLTIYTRDFTTATGTPQKARKITLSLGDGRETSSQASKTHKALLEPQIISYLGAQDMRASRFVALEQIPLSVQRAVLAIEDERFYNHFGIDVFGITRALVRNILAGRLVQGGSTLTQQLAKNLFLSPKKTISRKLLEVPTALSLERHLSKKQLLELYLNEVYLGQEGSISIHGMPQASTNFFGKNIADISVDEAATLAGIIKAPSFYNPRKHPERAKERRNTVLGKMKDLGFLSENEYTIATNKPLRIAQQQEHRRIAQFFTSTLEAELSQTIDMENAPSTGLAVFTGLDLGMQRCAEGAIERGVAALEAANPKLKRTDKQLQAAL
;
A
#
# COMPACT_ATOMS: atom_id res chain seq x y z
N VAL A 1 -14.92 54.63 -21.29
CA VAL A 1 -15.83 53.74 -20.55
C VAL A 1 -16.08 52.44 -21.37
N GLY A 2 -16.42 52.51 -22.69
CA GLY A 2 -16.73 51.36 -23.53
C GLY A 2 -15.59 50.31 -23.64
N LEU A 3 -14.32 50.74 -23.82
CA LEU A 3 -13.16 49.86 -23.90
C LEU A 3 -12.90 49.09 -22.57
N ALA A 4 -13.11 49.75 -21.43
CA ALA A 4 -12.95 49.11 -20.12
C ALA A 4 -14.03 48.02 -19.90
N VAL A 5 -15.27 48.28 -20.31
CA VAL A 5 -16.38 47.33 -20.23
C VAL A 5 -16.12 46.13 -21.14
N LEU A 6 -15.68 46.33 -22.37
CA LEU A 6 -15.31 45.27 -23.31
C LEU A 6 -14.16 44.43 -22.77
N PHE A 7 -13.15 45.03 -22.17
CA PHE A 7 -12.04 44.33 -21.53
C PHE A 7 -12.50 43.48 -20.35
N ILE A 8 -13.39 44.02 -19.47
CA ILE A 8 -13.96 43.23 -18.37
C ILE A 8 -14.76 42.04 -18.88
N ILE A 9 -15.60 42.23 -19.90
CA ILE A 9 -16.36 41.14 -20.52
C ILE A 9 -15.42 40.09 -21.10
N PHE A 10 -14.39 40.52 -21.82
CA PHE A 10 -13.40 39.61 -22.39
C PHE A 10 -12.70 38.77 -21.31
N VAL A 11 -12.25 39.39 -20.23
CA VAL A 11 -11.62 38.70 -19.08
C VAL A 11 -12.60 37.72 -18.42
N ALA A 12 -13.86 38.10 -18.24
CA ALA A 12 -14.89 37.23 -17.67
C ALA A 12 -15.19 36.02 -18.56
N VAL A 13 -15.27 36.22 -19.89
CA VAL A 13 -15.47 35.12 -20.85
C VAL A 13 -14.28 34.19 -20.86
N CYS A 14 -13.05 34.71 -20.95
CA CYS A 14 -11.83 33.88 -20.89
C CYS A 14 -11.72 33.12 -19.56
N GLY A 15 -12.01 33.77 -18.44
CA GLY A 15 -12.05 33.16 -17.11
C GLY A 15 -13.07 32.01 -17.02
N THR A 16 -14.26 32.24 -17.57
CA THR A 16 -15.33 31.20 -17.60
C THR A 16 -14.94 30.01 -18.48
N ILE A 17 -14.36 30.24 -19.66
CA ILE A 17 -13.89 29.18 -20.54
C ILE A 17 -12.76 28.38 -19.86
N PHE A 18 -11.82 29.08 -19.24
CA PHE A 18 -10.72 28.47 -18.51
C PHE A 18 -11.22 27.60 -17.34
N TRP A 19 -12.15 28.13 -16.53
CA TRP A 19 -12.79 27.38 -15.44
C TRP A 19 -13.50 26.14 -15.94
N ARG A 20 -14.35 26.26 -16.97
CA ARG A 20 -15.07 25.11 -17.56
C ARG A 20 -14.14 24.02 -18.05
N ARG A 21 -12.97 24.39 -18.63
CA ARG A 21 -11.97 23.40 -19.07
C ARG A 21 -11.38 22.62 -17.89
N ILE A 22 -11.01 23.32 -16.82
CA ILE A 22 -10.48 22.66 -15.62
C ILE A 22 -11.53 21.77 -14.99
N ASP A 23 -12.74 22.29 -14.78
CA ASP A 23 -13.84 21.57 -14.15
C ASP A 23 -14.22 20.30 -14.95
N ALA A 24 -14.30 20.40 -16.27
CA ALA A 24 -14.53 19.25 -17.14
C ALA A 24 -13.36 18.24 -17.14
N GLN A 25 -12.12 18.69 -17.00
CA GLN A 25 -10.96 17.81 -16.85
C GLN A 25 -10.99 17.06 -15.51
N VAL A 26 -11.30 17.75 -14.41
CA VAL A 26 -11.46 17.17 -13.09
C VAL A 26 -12.60 16.16 -13.09
N ALA A 27 -13.78 16.55 -13.59
CA ALA A 27 -14.95 15.67 -13.66
C ALA A 27 -14.68 14.36 -14.45
N ARG A 28 -14.07 14.49 -15.65
CA ARG A 28 -13.70 13.32 -16.46
C ARG A 28 -12.73 12.38 -15.72
N ARG A 29 -11.73 12.95 -15.05
CA ARG A 29 -10.73 12.16 -14.35
C ARG A 29 -11.30 11.55 -13.08
N LEU A 30 -12.24 12.20 -12.39
CA LEU A 30 -12.97 11.62 -11.27
C LEU A 30 -13.93 10.51 -11.72
N ALA A 31 -14.58 10.65 -12.86
CA ALA A 31 -15.43 9.60 -13.43
C ALA A 31 -14.62 8.34 -13.83
N SER A 32 -13.35 8.53 -14.24
CA SER A 32 -12.41 7.41 -14.48
C SER A 32 -11.70 6.95 -13.20
N PHE A 33 -11.95 7.63 -12.08
CA PHE A 33 -11.39 7.32 -10.75
C PHE A 33 -12.32 6.37 -9.97
N GLU A 34 -12.98 5.45 -10.65
CA GLU A 34 -13.31 4.17 -10.00
C GLU A 34 -11.99 3.60 -9.54
N ALA A 35 -11.93 3.19 -8.25
CA ALA A 35 -10.69 2.75 -7.62
C ALA A 35 -9.85 1.98 -8.65
N PRO A 36 -8.66 2.49 -9.02
CA PRO A 36 -7.93 1.90 -10.13
C PRO A 36 -7.67 0.45 -9.79
N SER A 37 -8.44 -0.41 -10.39
CA SER A 37 -8.30 -1.84 -10.24
C SER A 37 -7.11 -2.25 -11.13
N ILE A 38 -5.91 -2.14 -10.57
CA ILE A 38 -4.72 -2.66 -11.24
C ILE A 38 -4.93 -4.14 -11.46
N PRO A 39 -4.64 -4.65 -12.66
CA PRO A 39 -4.65 -6.07 -12.90
C PRO A 39 -3.75 -6.78 -11.90
N VAL A 40 -4.35 -7.68 -11.14
CA VAL A 40 -3.66 -8.43 -10.06
C VAL A 40 -3.32 -9.81 -10.58
N VAL A 41 -2.06 -10.20 -10.43
CA VAL A 41 -1.61 -11.55 -10.77
C VAL A 41 -1.61 -12.43 -9.52
N TYR A 42 -2.31 -13.53 -9.61
CA TYR A 42 -2.44 -14.50 -8.54
C TYR A 42 -1.68 -15.80 -8.87
N SER A 43 -1.09 -16.41 -7.85
CA SER A 43 -0.57 -17.77 -7.90
C SER A 43 -1.70 -18.80 -8.07
N ALA A 44 -1.34 -20.07 -8.28
CA ALA A 44 -2.26 -21.18 -8.07
C ALA A 44 -2.73 -21.23 -6.60
N PRO A 45 -3.98 -21.68 -6.33
CA PRO A 45 -4.38 -22.08 -4.99
C PRO A 45 -3.48 -23.20 -4.49
N LEU A 46 -3.11 -23.18 -3.21
CA LEU A 46 -2.25 -24.21 -2.65
C LEU A 46 -3.07 -25.34 -2.04
N ASP A 47 -2.83 -26.58 -2.49
CA ASP A 47 -3.39 -27.78 -1.85
C ASP A 47 -2.45 -28.28 -0.74
N LEU A 48 -2.86 -28.09 0.52
CA LEU A 48 -2.09 -28.51 1.71
C LEU A 48 -1.80 -30.02 1.73
N ARG A 49 -2.70 -30.85 1.18
CA ARG A 49 -2.49 -32.31 1.12
C ARG A 49 -1.29 -32.64 0.26
N SER A 50 -1.17 -32.00 -0.90
CA SER A 50 -0.06 -32.23 -1.81
C SER A 50 1.28 -31.80 -1.20
N VAL A 51 1.28 -30.75 -0.37
CA VAL A 51 2.48 -30.32 0.37
C VAL A 51 2.90 -31.38 1.39
N ILE A 52 1.95 -31.85 2.21
CA ILE A 52 2.23 -32.85 3.25
C ILE A 52 2.80 -34.17 2.62
N VAL A 53 2.15 -34.67 1.58
CA VAL A 53 2.55 -35.90 0.91
C VAL A 53 3.96 -35.78 0.32
N ARG A 54 4.24 -34.72 -0.45
CA ARG A 54 5.58 -34.52 -1.04
C ARG A 54 6.67 -34.42 0.01
N THR A 55 6.42 -33.65 1.08
CA THR A 55 7.44 -33.47 2.13
C THR A 55 7.78 -34.78 2.82
N ASN A 56 6.80 -35.65 3.02
CA ASN A 56 7.02 -36.95 3.63
C ASN A 56 7.79 -37.90 2.69
N GLU A 57 7.52 -37.84 1.38
CA GLU A 57 8.28 -38.62 0.38
C GLU A 57 9.75 -38.19 0.30
N GLU A 58 10.04 -36.89 0.52
CA GLU A 58 11.41 -36.36 0.51
C GLU A 58 12.14 -36.52 1.85
N GLY A 59 11.53 -37.14 2.85
CA GLY A 59 12.12 -37.38 4.18
C GLY A 59 12.29 -36.14 5.04
N GLY A 60 11.58 -35.07 4.69
CA GLY A 60 11.61 -33.77 5.40
C GLY A 60 10.62 -33.69 6.56
N THR A 61 10.81 -32.76 7.46
CA THR A 61 9.85 -32.42 8.54
C THR A 61 8.77 -31.52 8.00
N SER A 62 7.57 -32.06 7.73
CA SER A 62 6.40 -31.34 7.25
C SER A 62 6.01 -30.16 8.15
N HIS A 63 6.36 -30.23 9.44
CA HIS A 63 5.96 -29.27 10.47
C HIS A 63 6.51 -27.85 10.24
N GLU A 64 7.83 -27.71 10.12
CA GLU A 64 8.47 -26.40 9.91
C GLU A 64 8.11 -25.79 8.56
N LEU A 65 8.03 -26.63 7.52
CA LEU A 65 7.64 -26.16 6.18
C LEU A 65 6.20 -25.65 6.15
N LEU A 66 5.26 -26.37 6.72
CA LEU A 66 3.85 -25.97 6.80
C LEU A 66 3.67 -24.70 7.63
N LYS A 67 4.36 -24.62 8.77
CA LYS A 67 4.36 -23.41 9.60
C LYS A 67 4.88 -22.23 8.81
N GLY A 68 5.99 -22.35 8.12
CA GLY A 68 6.54 -21.30 7.25
C GLY A 68 5.55 -20.86 6.16
N ILE A 69 4.94 -21.80 5.44
CA ILE A 69 3.95 -21.54 4.40
C ILE A 69 2.73 -20.79 4.95
N LEU A 70 2.23 -21.19 6.12
CA LEU A 70 1.05 -20.58 6.73
C LEU A 70 1.34 -19.15 7.25
N LEU A 71 2.49 -18.95 7.89
CA LEU A 71 2.94 -17.64 8.36
C LEU A 71 3.16 -16.67 7.18
N ASP A 72 3.77 -17.15 6.09
CA ASP A 72 3.94 -16.36 4.86
C ASP A 72 2.60 -15.93 4.24
N ARG A 73 1.56 -16.75 4.40
CA ARG A 73 0.18 -16.45 4.01
C ARG A 73 -0.56 -15.65 5.06
N ARG A 74 0.13 -15.17 6.10
CA ARG A 74 -0.44 -14.39 7.22
C ARG A 74 -1.55 -15.14 7.97
N TYR A 75 -1.42 -16.43 8.10
CA TYR A 75 -2.18 -17.19 9.06
C TYR A 75 -1.56 -17.04 10.45
N THR A 76 -2.39 -17.03 11.49
CA THR A 76 -1.96 -16.87 12.87
C THR A 76 -1.98 -18.20 13.58
N GLU A 77 -0.85 -18.60 14.16
CA GLU A 77 -0.78 -19.78 15.01
C GLU A 77 -1.49 -19.53 16.34
N VAL A 78 -2.36 -20.44 16.73
CA VAL A 78 -3.11 -20.38 17.99
C VAL A 78 -2.81 -21.62 18.85
N LEU A 79 -2.93 -21.47 20.17
CA LEU A 79 -2.69 -22.57 21.13
C LEU A 79 -3.94 -23.42 21.42
N SER A 80 -5.08 -23.00 20.89
CA SER A 80 -6.37 -23.68 21.01
C SER A 80 -6.99 -23.88 19.64
N GLN A 81 -8.15 -24.56 19.58
CA GLN A 81 -8.85 -24.77 18.30
C GLN A 81 -9.13 -23.45 17.57
N PRO A 82 -8.76 -23.34 16.27
CA PRO A 82 -9.03 -22.16 15.46
C PRO A 82 -10.50 -21.75 15.52
N SER A 83 -10.77 -20.48 15.80
CA SER A 83 -12.12 -19.94 15.95
C SER A 83 -12.50 -19.00 14.81
N ARG A 84 -11.52 -18.44 14.11
CA ARG A 84 -11.71 -17.45 13.02
C ARG A 84 -10.96 -17.87 11.75
N PRO A 85 -11.45 -17.48 10.55
CA PRO A 85 -10.71 -17.66 9.32
C PRO A 85 -9.32 -17.02 9.40
N GLY A 86 -8.30 -17.77 8.97
CA GLY A 86 -6.90 -17.31 9.03
C GLY A 86 -6.15 -17.75 10.29
N GLU A 87 -6.75 -18.57 11.15
CA GLU A 87 -6.07 -19.20 12.31
C GLU A 87 -5.71 -20.64 12.01
N PHE A 88 -4.62 -21.12 12.61
CA PHE A 88 -4.23 -22.52 12.55
C PHE A 88 -3.63 -23.01 13.88
N LEU A 89 -3.79 -24.30 14.14
CA LEU A 89 -3.17 -25.04 15.24
C LEU A 89 -2.35 -26.18 14.64
N LEU A 90 -1.07 -26.20 14.93
CA LEU A 90 -0.15 -27.21 14.46
C LEU A 90 0.36 -28.04 15.64
N ASN A 91 -0.02 -29.31 15.68
CA ASN A 91 0.42 -30.30 16.66
C ASN A 91 1.43 -31.25 16.01
N SER A 92 2.00 -32.20 16.80
CA SER A 92 2.95 -33.19 16.30
C SER A 92 2.44 -33.98 15.10
N ASP A 93 1.15 -34.36 15.08
CA ASP A 93 0.59 -35.29 14.12
C ASP A 93 -0.52 -34.71 13.26
N THR A 94 -0.99 -33.49 13.59
CA THR A 94 -2.15 -32.90 12.94
C THR A 94 -2.00 -31.39 12.73
N LEU A 95 -2.52 -30.91 11.58
CA LEU A 95 -2.74 -29.52 11.29
C LEU A 95 -4.25 -29.25 11.30
N THR A 96 -4.72 -28.40 12.21
CA THR A 96 -6.08 -27.86 12.16
C THR A 96 -6.01 -26.42 11.67
N ILE A 97 -6.73 -26.10 10.60
CA ILE A 97 -6.72 -24.77 9.98
C ILE A 97 -8.15 -24.31 9.70
N TYR A 98 -8.42 -23.02 9.94
CA TYR A 98 -9.62 -22.36 9.48
C TYR A 98 -9.28 -21.52 8.23
N THR A 99 -9.64 -22.04 7.06
CA THR A 99 -9.34 -21.40 5.77
C THR A 99 -10.11 -20.09 5.61
N ARG A 100 -9.70 -19.26 4.63
CA ARG A 100 -10.41 -18.04 4.26
C ARG A 100 -11.31 -18.28 3.05
N ASP A 101 -12.31 -17.41 2.89
CA ASP A 101 -13.11 -17.35 1.66
C ASP A 101 -12.26 -16.87 0.49
N PHE A 102 -12.41 -17.50 -0.68
CA PHE A 102 -11.84 -17.01 -1.92
C PHE A 102 -12.62 -17.54 -3.13
N THR A 103 -12.39 -16.94 -4.29
CA THR A 103 -12.96 -17.39 -5.57
C THR A 103 -11.85 -17.96 -6.44
N THR A 104 -12.08 -19.13 -7.01
CA THR A 104 -11.12 -19.76 -7.94
C THR A 104 -11.09 -19.05 -9.29
N ALA A 105 -10.08 -19.33 -10.12
CA ALA A 105 -9.98 -18.82 -11.49
C ALA A 105 -11.22 -19.12 -12.35
N THR A 106 -11.95 -20.20 -12.04
CA THR A 106 -13.19 -20.60 -12.75
C THR A 106 -14.44 -19.93 -12.19
N GLY A 107 -14.29 -18.95 -11.26
CA GLY A 107 -15.41 -18.28 -10.62
C GLY A 107 -16.10 -19.07 -9.51
N THR A 108 -15.59 -20.25 -9.15
CA THR A 108 -16.19 -21.08 -8.09
C THR A 108 -15.83 -20.54 -6.70
N PRO A 109 -16.80 -20.15 -5.87
CA PRO A 109 -16.52 -19.66 -4.53
C PRO A 109 -16.11 -20.82 -3.60
N GLN A 110 -15.01 -20.64 -2.90
CA GLN A 110 -14.53 -21.52 -1.82
C GLN A 110 -14.85 -20.83 -0.49
N LYS A 111 -15.75 -21.44 0.28
CA LYS A 111 -16.12 -20.90 1.61
C LYS A 111 -15.08 -21.27 2.66
N ALA A 112 -14.87 -20.34 3.60
CA ALA A 112 -14.06 -20.57 4.77
C ALA A 112 -14.58 -21.80 5.55
N ARG A 113 -13.66 -22.70 5.87
CA ARG A 113 -14.02 -23.92 6.62
C ARG A 113 -12.88 -24.37 7.51
N LYS A 114 -13.24 -25.06 8.59
CA LYS A 114 -12.25 -25.70 9.45
C LYS A 114 -11.90 -27.07 8.87
N ILE A 115 -10.61 -27.33 8.72
CA ILE A 115 -10.06 -28.56 8.17
C ILE A 115 -9.02 -29.10 9.16
N THR A 116 -9.03 -30.38 9.43
CA THR A 116 -7.99 -31.06 10.20
C THR A 116 -7.34 -32.12 9.31
N LEU A 117 -6.03 -31.98 9.08
CA LEU A 117 -5.21 -32.86 8.25
C LEU A 117 -4.24 -33.67 9.13
N SER A 118 -4.08 -34.93 8.84
CA SER A 118 -2.99 -35.77 9.38
C SER A 118 -1.67 -35.38 8.70
N LEU A 119 -0.61 -35.19 9.46
CA LEU A 119 0.72 -34.86 8.91
C LEU A 119 1.41 -36.10 8.33
N GLY A 120 0.94 -37.33 8.65
CA GLY A 120 1.50 -38.58 8.13
C GLY A 120 1.11 -38.84 6.67
N ASP A 121 -0.16 -38.63 6.30
CA ASP A 121 -0.69 -39.02 4.99
C ASP A 121 -1.53 -37.90 4.30
N GLY A 122 -1.64 -36.74 4.93
CA GLY A 122 -2.41 -35.60 4.42
C GLY A 122 -3.92 -35.84 4.40
N ARG A 123 -4.43 -36.93 5.00
CA ARG A 123 -5.88 -37.19 5.01
C ARG A 123 -6.61 -36.29 5.96
N GLU A 124 -7.81 -35.86 5.56
CA GLU A 124 -8.71 -35.10 6.40
C GLU A 124 -9.35 -36.01 7.45
N THR A 125 -9.13 -35.69 8.73
CA THR A 125 -9.61 -36.49 9.88
C THR A 125 -10.95 -35.98 10.44
N SER A 126 -11.57 -34.95 9.82
CA SER A 126 -12.83 -34.39 10.28
C SER A 126 -14.02 -35.32 9.92
N SER A 127 -15.04 -35.32 10.77
CA SER A 127 -16.30 -36.09 10.58
C SER A 127 -17.13 -35.68 9.37
N GLN A 128 -16.78 -34.55 8.71
CA GLN A 128 -17.41 -34.05 7.48
C GLN A 128 -16.51 -34.24 6.25
N ALA A 129 -15.51 -35.13 6.35
CA ALA A 129 -14.56 -35.36 5.27
C ALA A 129 -15.26 -35.96 4.04
N SER A 130 -15.48 -35.13 3.03
CA SER A 130 -15.83 -35.60 1.69
C SER A 130 -14.55 -36.07 1.00
N LYS A 131 -14.54 -37.29 0.47
CA LYS A 131 -13.38 -37.88 -0.25
C LYS A 131 -12.90 -37.05 -1.44
N THR A 132 -13.66 -36.08 -1.86
CA THR A 132 -13.47 -35.25 -3.07
C THR A 132 -13.01 -33.80 -2.81
N HIS A 133 -12.97 -33.31 -1.57
CA HIS A 133 -12.64 -31.91 -1.33
C HIS A 133 -11.13 -31.74 -1.07
N LYS A 134 -10.48 -30.98 -1.96
CA LYS A 134 -9.09 -30.55 -1.79
C LYS A 134 -8.97 -29.59 -0.59
N ALA A 135 -7.86 -29.65 0.14
CA ALA A 135 -7.55 -28.71 1.23
C ALA A 135 -6.87 -27.45 0.66
N LEU A 136 -7.66 -26.65 -0.09
CA LEU A 136 -7.14 -25.48 -0.80
C LEU A 136 -7.04 -24.26 0.10
N LEU A 137 -5.90 -23.59 0.02
CA LEU A 137 -5.70 -22.23 0.49
C LEU A 137 -5.86 -21.23 -0.67
N GLU A 138 -6.23 -20.02 -0.31
CA GLU A 138 -6.40 -18.91 -1.26
C GLU A 138 -5.14 -18.69 -2.10
N PRO A 139 -5.27 -18.25 -3.38
CA PRO A 139 -4.16 -17.80 -4.21
C PRO A 139 -3.44 -16.62 -3.55
N GLN A 140 -2.12 -16.53 -3.71
CA GLN A 140 -1.35 -15.37 -3.28
C GLN A 140 -1.18 -14.38 -4.42
N ILE A 141 -1.19 -13.11 -4.11
CA ILE A 141 -0.82 -12.06 -5.06
C ILE A 141 0.69 -12.16 -5.28
N ILE A 142 1.10 -12.35 -6.53
CA ILE A 142 2.51 -12.45 -6.93
C ILE A 142 3.01 -11.19 -7.63
N SER A 143 2.14 -10.47 -8.32
CA SER A 143 2.48 -9.22 -9.00
C SER A 143 1.24 -8.39 -9.30
N TYR A 144 1.50 -7.16 -9.69
CA TYR A 144 0.51 -6.22 -10.26
C TYR A 144 0.98 -5.82 -11.64
N LEU A 145 0.16 -5.99 -12.68
CA LEU A 145 0.53 -5.72 -14.07
C LEU A 145 0.47 -4.23 -14.38
N GLY A 146 1.48 -3.73 -15.09
CA GLY A 146 1.52 -2.34 -15.52
C GLY A 146 1.85 -1.33 -14.42
N ALA A 147 2.17 -1.79 -13.22
CA ALA A 147 2.43 -0.91 -12.10
C ALA A 147 3.94 -0.63 -11.92
N GLN A 148 4.44 0.40 -12.58
CA GLN A 148 5.54 1.19 -11.99
C GLN A 148 5.10 1.83 -10.65
N ASP A 149 3.79 1.88 -10.39
CA ASP A 149 3.17 2.43 -9.20
C ASP A 149 2.20 1.40 -8.60
N MET A 150 2.57 0.79 -7.47
CA MET A 150 1.67 -0.05 -6.66
C MET A 150 0.55 0.76 -5.97
N ARG A 151 0.07 1.85 -6.58
CA ARG A 151 -0.88 2.80 -6.00
C ARG A 151 -2.26 2.21 -5.77
N ALA A 152 -2.72 1.36 -6.68
CA ALA A 152 -4.10 0.94 -6.69
C ALA A 152 -4.40 -0.33 -5.88
N SER A 153 -3.40 -1.02 -5.35
CA SER A 153 -3.62 -2.34 -4.74
C SER A 153 -4.23 -2.31 -3.33
N ARG A 154 -4.40 -1.12 -2.73
CA ARG A 154 -4.88 -1.00 -1.35
C ARG A 154 -5.64 0.30 -1.09
N PHE A 155 -6.63 0.61 -1.91
CA PHE A 155 -7.58 1.67 -1.55
C PHE A 155 -8.37 1.21 -0.31
N VAL A 156 -8.31 1.98 0.76
CA VAL A 156 -8.97 1.70 2.02
C VAL A 156 -10.02 2.77 2.27
N ALA A 157 -11.26 2.36 2.51
CA ALA A 157 -12.34 3.28 2.82
C ALA A 157 -12.02 4.09 4.10
N LEU A 158 -12.47 5.33 4.16
CA LEU A 158 -12.16 6.25 5.25
C LEU A 158 -12.55 5.69 6.62
N GLU A 159 -13.65 4.94 6.67
CA GLU A 159 -14.15 4.29 7.88
C GLU A 159 -13.22 3.21 8.42
N GLN A 160 -12.39 2.62 7.58
CA GLN A 160 -11.40 1.61 7.95
C GLN A 160 -10.05 2.23 8.35
N ILE A 161 -9.85 3.53 8.07
CA ILE A 161 -8.65 4.26 8.48
C ILE A 161 -8.88 4.82 9.89
N PRO A 162 -8.07 4.45 10.88
CA PRO A 162 -8.24 4.90 12.26
C PRO A 162 -8.32 6.43 12.38
N LEU A 163 -9.14 6.91 13.32
CA LEU A 163 -9.25 8.34 13.60
C LEU A 163 -7.92 8.98 14.01
N SER A 164 -7.02 8.21 14.63
CA SER A 164 -5.67 8.66 14.97
C SER A 164 -4.87 9.07 13.73
N VAL A 165 -4.99 8.32 12.62
CA VAL A 165 -4.35 8.65 11.33
C VAL A 165 -4.95 9.90 10.73
N GLN A 166 -6.28 9.95 10.64
CA GLN A 166 -7.01 11.10 10.10
C GLN A 166 -6.65 12.38 10.86
N ARG A 167 -6.71 12.34 12.20
CA ARG A 167 -6.39 13.47 13.09
C ARG A 167 -4.93 13.88 13.02
N ALA A 168 -3.98 12.93 12.93
CA ALA A 168 -2.56 13.23 12.80
C ALA A 168 -2.26 14.01 11.51
N VAL A 169 -2.85 13.58 10.38
CA VAL A 169 -2.71 14.26 9.09
C VAL A 169 -3.36 15.65 9.12
N LEU A 170 -4.60 15.74 9.58
CA LEU A 170 -5.30 17.01 9.69
C LEU A 170 -4.55 17.99 10.60
N ALA A 171 -4.06 17.53 11.75
CA ALA A 171 -3.35 18.38 12.70
C ALA A 171 -2.10 19.02 12.12
N ILE A 172 -1.34 18.30 11.29
CA ILE A 172 -0.04 18.78 10.82
C ILE A 172 -0.07 19.43 9.43
N GLU A 173 -1.00 19.00 8.55
CA GLU A 173 -1.08 19.45 7.17
C GLU A 173 -2.16 20.51 6.98
N ASP A 174 -3.34 20.34 7.61
CA ASP A 174 -4.49 21.22 7.37
C ASP A 174 -5.49 21.20 8.54
N GLU A 175 -5.17 21.86 9.64
CA GLU A 175 -5.99 21.88 10.87
C GLU A 175 -7.41 22.40 10.68
N ARG A 176 -7.65 23.19 9.59
CA ARG A 176 -8.92 23.83 9.28
C ARG A 176 -9.61 23.20 8.06
N PHE A 177 -9.21 22.02 7.67
CA PHE A 177 -9.69 21.32 6.46
C PHE A 177 -11.21 21.34 6.29
N TYR A 178 -11.96 21.14 7.35
CA TYR A 178 -13.42 21.15 7.32
C TYR A 178 -14.05 22.55 7.27
N ASN A 179 -13.24 23.61 7.48
CA ASN A 179 -13.72 24.98 7.63
C ASN A 179 -13.43 25.90 6.41
N HIS A 180 -12.86 25.35 5.35
CA HIS A 180 -12.60 26.10 4.12
C HIS A 180 -13.03 25.30 2.89
N PHE A 181 -13.09 25.97 1.74
CA PHE A 181 -13.47 25.38 0.45
C PHE A 181 -12.27 25.37 -0.50
N GLY A 182 -11.36 24.40 -0.30
CA GLY A 182 -10.17 24.19 -1.13
C GLY A 182 -9.00 25.12 -0.86
N ILE A 183 -9.25 26.32 -0.32
CA ILE A 183 -8.23 27.33 0.02
C ILE A 183 -8.48 27.83 1.44
N ASP A 184 -7.48 27.78 2.29
CA ASP A 184 -7.53 28.40 3.62
C ASP A 184 -6.85 29.77 3.62
N VAL A 185 -7.63 30.82 3.35
CA VAL A 185 -7.14 32.21 3.33
C VAL A 185 -6.55 32.62 4.69
N PHE A 186 -7.18 32.21 5.79
CA PHE A 186 -6.67 32.48 7.14
C PHE A 186 -5.37 31.73 7.42
N GLY A 187 -5.27 30.48 6.99
CA GLY A 187 -4.06 29.69 7.09
C GLY A 187 -2.90 30.28 6.29
N ILE A 188 -3.16 30.75 5.08
CA ILE A 188 -2.18 31.44 4.22
C ILE A 188 -1.69 32.73 4.90
N THR A 189 -2.61 33.56 5.40
CA THR A 189 -2.26 34.81 6.09
C THR A 189 -1.43 34.55 7.34
N ARG A 190 -1.84 33.58 8.16
CA ARG A 190 -1.08 33.17 9.35
C ARG A 190 0.32 32.66 9.00
N ALA A 191 0.43 31.81 7.96
CA ALA A 191 1.71 31.29 7.49
C ALA A 191 2.61 32.43 6.99
N LEU A 192 2.06 33.40 6.25
CA LEU A 192 2.80 34.56 5.76
C LEU A 192 3.37 35.39 6.91
N VAL A 193 2.55 35.73 7.91
CA VAL A 193 2.98 36.47 9.11
C VAL A 193 4.10 35.72 9.84
N ARG A 194 3.93 34.44 10.08
CA ARG A 194 4.96 33.61 10.75
C ARG A 194 6.26 33.54 9.97
N ASN A 195 6.20 33.40 8.65
CA ASN A 195 7.38 33.33 7.80
C ASN A 195 8.13 34.69 7.78
N ILE A 196 7.40 35.81 7.75
CA ILE A 196 8.00 37.15 7.84
C ILE A 196 8.69 37.33 9.19
N LEU A 197 8.00 37.02 10.30
CA LEU A 197 8.57 37.14 11.65
C LEU A 197 9.80 36.24 11.86
N ALA A 198 9.81 35.07 11.25
CA ALA A 198 10.90 34.11 11.36
C ALA A 198 12.07 34.40 10.37
N GLY A 199 11.91 35.32 9.42
CA GLY A 199 12.89 35.59 8.36
C GLY A 199 13.18 34.41 7.42
N ARG A 200 12.37 33.35 7.49
CA ARG A 200 12.52 32.12 6.68
C ARG A 200 11.17 31.40 6.53
N LEU A 201 11.10 30.49 5.55
CA LEU A 201 9.90 29.66 5.34
C LEU A 201 9.80 28.57 6.43
N VAL A 202 9.02 28.82 7.48
CA VAL A 202 8.79 27.87 8.58
C VAL A 202 7.45 27.16 8.47
N GLN A 203 6.44 27.77 7.82
CA GLN A 203 5.10 27.20 7.66
C GLN A 203 4.62 27.30 6.22
N GLY A 204 4.06 26.20 5.68
CA GLY A 204 3.35 26.17 4.41
C GLY A 204 1.89 26.60 4.59
N GLY A 205 1.31 27.20 3.55
CA GLY A 205 -0.10 27.60 3.53
C GLY A 205 -0.94 26.83 2.49
N SER A 206 -0.45 25.67 1.99
CA SER A 206 -1.21 24.84 1.05
C SER A 206 -2.14 23.89 1.79
N THR A 207 -3.39 23.78 1.34
CA THR A 207 -4.39 22.87 1.91
C THR A 207 -4.20 21.43 1.41
N LEU A 208 -4.84 20.45 2.10
CA LEU A 208 -4.90 19.06 1.64
C LEU A 208 -5.49 18.96 0.23
N THR A 209 -6.54 19.72 -0.06
CA THR A 209 -7.16 19.72 -1.39
C THR A 209 -6.22 20.25 -2.48
N GLN A 210 -5.40 21.26 -2.19
CA GLN A 210 -4.37 21.73 -3.12
C GLN A 210 -3.25 20.70 -3.33
N GLN A 211 -2.87 19.99 -2.27
CA GLN A 211 -1.90 18.91 -2.37
C GLN A 211 -2.45 17.75 -3.20
N LEU A 212 -3.72 17.39 -3.01
CA LEU A 212 -4.41 16.35 -3.79
C LEU A 212 -4.52 16.76 -5.27
N ALA A 213 -4.93 18.02 -5.55
CA ALA A 213 -4.97 18.58 -6.89
C ALA A 213 -3.61 18.47 -7.59
N LYS A 214 -2.53 18.82 -6.90
CA LYS A 214 -1.16 18.68 -7.39
C LYS A 214 -0.81 17.23 -7.73
N ASN A 215 -1.12 16.29 -6.84
CA ASN A 215 -0.70 14.91 -6.97
C ASN A 215 -1.44 14.15 -8.07
N LEU A 216 -2.75 14.42 -8.24
CA LEU A 216 -3.60 13.67 -9.17
C LEU A 216 -3.77 14.31 -10.54
N PHE A 217 -3.72 15.65 -10.64
CA PHE A 217 -4.16 16.35 -11.85
C PHE A 217 -3.06 17.19 -12.51
N LEU A 218 -1.96 17.47 -11.82
CA LEU A 218 -0.95 18.38 -12.31
C LEU A 218 0.41 17.70 -12.54
N SER A 219 1.23 18.28 -13.42
CA SER A 219 2.57 17.79 -13.71
C SER A 219 3.48 17.83 -12.46
N PRO A 220 4.39 16.86 -12.28
CA PRO A 220 5.35 16.85 -11.18
C PRO A 220 6.38 17.99 -11.23
N LYS A 221 6.51 18.69 -12.39
CA LYS A 221 7.46 19.81 -12.56
C LYS A 221 7.10 20.98 -11.63
N LYS A 222 8.09 21.46 -10.88
CA LYS A 222 7.93 22.60 -9.94
C LYS A 222 7.98 23.93 -10.70
N THR A 223 6.83 24.40 -11.22
CA THR A 223 6.69 25.68 -11.92
C THR A 223 5.68 26.59 -11.23
N ILE A 224 5.80 27.92 -11.44
CA ILE A 224 4.84 28.88 -10.91
C ILE A 224 3.46 28.68 -11.54
N SER A 225 3.41 28.40 -12.84
CA SER A 225 2.16 28.10 -13.55
C SER A 225 1.41 26.91 -12.96
N ARG A 226 2.14 25.83 -12.62
CA ARG A 226 1.55 24.69 -11.90
C ARG A 226 0.96 25.12 -10.55
N LYS A 227 1.69 25.97 -9.79
CA LYS A 227 1.20 26.43 -8.47
C LYS A 227 -0.06 27.27 -8.59
N LEU A 228 -0.19 28.07 -9.65
CA LEU A 228 -1.41 28.84 -9.93
C LEU A 228 -2.58 27.91 -10.31
N LEU A 229 -2.31 26.79 -11.02
CA LEU A 229 -3.33 25.81 -11.40
C LEU A 229 -3.83 24.97 -10.21
N GLU A 230 -3.07 24.85 -9.13
CA GLU A 230 -3.52 24.14 -7.92
C GLU A 230 -4.81 24.74 -7.34
N VAL A 231 -4.95 26.06 -7.39
CA VAL A 231 -6.11 26.77 -6.83
C VAL A 231 -7.42 26.42 -7.56
N PRO A 232 -7.58 26.67 -8.86
CA PRO A 232 -8.83 26.34 -9.55
C PRO A 232 -9.10 24.83 -9.58
N THR A 233 -8.06 23.98 -9.63
CA THR A 233 -8.23 22.53 -9.56
C THR A 233 -8.74 22.10 -8.18
N ALA A 234 -8.23 22.69 -7.09
CA ALA A 234 -8.71 22.40 -5.73
C ALA A 234 -10.17 22.84 -5.54
N LEU A 235 -10.53 24.01 -6.04
CA LEU A 235 -11.93 24.50 -6.01
C LEU A 235 -12.87 23.58 -6.80
N SER A 236 -12.43 23.07 -7.93
CA SER A 236 -13.20 22.11 -8.72
C SER A 236 -13.35 20.78 -7.98
N LEU A 237 -12.31 20.28 -7.33
CA LEU A 237 -12.39 19.07 -6.50
C LEU A 237 -13.40 19.20 -5.37
N GLU A 238 -13.39 20.32 -4.64
CA GLU A 238 -14.35 20.59 -3.55
C GLU A 238 -15.80 20.72 -4.04
N ARG A 239 -15.99 21.06 -5.31
CA ARG A 239 -17.31 21.10 -5.92
C ARG A 239 -17.87 19.70 -6.22
N HIS A 240 -17.01 18.77 -6.61
CA HIS A 240 -17.39 17.42 -7.02
C HIS A 240 -17.36 16.40 -5.89
N LEU A 241 -16.58 16.62 -4.85
CA LEU A 241 -16.33 15.68 -3.77
C LEU A 241 -16.62 16.30 -2.41
N SER A 242 -17.22 15.52 -1.53
CA SER A 242 -17.38 15.87 -0.12
C SER A 242 -16.03 15.89 0.61
N LYS A 243 -15.94 16.58 1.74
CA LYS A 243 -14.74 16.60 2.59
C LYS A 243 -14.26 15.21 3.00
N LYS A 244 -15.20 14.27 3.25
CA LYS A 244 -14.85 12.88 3.58
C LYS A 244 -14.18 12.18 2.40
N GLN A 245 -14.74 12.32 1.20
CA GLN A 245 -14.15 11.74 -0.02
C GLN A 245 -12.80 12.35 -0.38
N LEU A 246 -12.63 13.67 -0.18
CA LEU A 246 -11.34 14.34 -0.37
C LEU A 246 -10.28 13.81 0.62
N LEU A 247 -10.64 13.65 1.89
CA LEU A 247 -9.73 13.10 2.90
C LEU A 247 -9.39 11.63 2.60
N GLU A 248 -10.38 10.84 2.20
CA GLU A 248 -10.20 9.44 1.79
C GLU A 248 -9.22 9.32 0.64
N LEU A 249 -9.42 10.07 -0.43
CA LEU A 249 -8.51 10.12 -1.57
C LEU A 249 -7.10 10.56 -1.15
N TYR A 250 -7.01 11.60 -0.33
CA TYR A 250 -5.70 12.09 0.12
C TYR A 250 -4.92 11.03 0.91
N LEU A 251 -5.58 10.36 1.86
CA LEU A 251 -4.95 9.34 2.69
C LEU A 251 -4.52 8.10 1.90
N ASN A 252 -5.16 7.83 0.76
CA ASN A 252 -4.79 6.75 -0.14
C ASN A 252 -3.72 7.14 -1.18
N GLU A 253 -3.55 8.46 -1.49
CA GLU A 253 -2.72 8.92 -2.60
C GLU A 253 -1.45 9.66 -2.19
N VAL A 254 -1.37 10.12 -0.93
CA VAL A 254 -0.23 10.95 -0.50
C VAL A 254 1.09 10.20 -0.63
N TYR A 255 2.09 10.86 -1.25
CA TYR A 255 3.43 10.29 -1.40
C TYR A 255 4.20 10.31 -0.08
N LEU A 256 4.69 9.15 0.34
CA LEU A 256 5.37 8.93 1.62
C LEU A 256 6.80 8.42 1.49
N GLY A 257 7.32 8.37 0.27
CA GLY A 257 8.73 8.02 0.03
C GLY A 257 8.92 7.00 -1.06
N GLN A 258 10.16 6.52 -1.14
CA GLN A 258 10.56 5.52 -2.12
C GLN A 258 11.47 4.49 -1.43
N GLU A 259 11.25 3.22 -1.75
CA GLU A 259 12.06 2.11 -1.30
C GLU A 259 12.53 1.30 -2.51
N GLY A 260 13.82 1.36 -2.80
CA GLY A 260 14.36 0.86 -4.05
C GLY A 260 13.73 1.55 -5.25
N SER A 261 13.14 0.78 -6.16
CA SER A 261 12.39 1.27 -7.33
C SER A 261 10.91 1.55 -7.05
N ILE A 262 10.40 1.24 -5.84
CA ILE A 262 8.98 1.30 -5.50
C ILE A 262 8.68 2.61 -4.79
N SER A 263 7.73 3.39 -5.32
CA SER A 263 7.18 4.57 -4.66
C SER A 263 6.11 4.17 -3.65
N ILE A 264 6.19 4.72 -2.44
CA ILE A 264 5.23 4.48 -1.35
C ILE A 264 4.16 5.56 -1.42
N HIS A 265 2.93 5.16 -1.72
CA HIS A 265 1.78 6.04 -1.79
C HIS A 265 0.67 5.58 -0.84
N GLY A 266 0.04 6.53 -0.17
CA GLY A 266 -1.04 6.28 0.77
C GLY A 266 -0.59 5.75 2.13
N MET A 267 -1.36 6.12 3.14
CA MET A 267 -1.16 5.69 4.52
C MET A 267 -1.21 4.17 4.70
N PRO A 268 -2.12 3.43 4.01
CA PRO A 268 -2.19 1.97 4.13
C PRO A 268 -0.90 1.27 3.68
N GLN A 269 -0.35 1.68 2.53
CA GLN A 269 0.90 1.11 2.02
C GLN A 269 2.08 1.48 2.92
N ALA A 270 2.14 2.72 3.39
CA ALA A 270 3.19 3.18 4.30
C ALA A 270 3.14 2.46 5.65
N SER A 271 1.95 2.19 6.19
CA SER A 271 1.76 1.38 7.41
C SER A 271 2.37 -0.01 7.26
N THR A 272 2.05 -0.70 6.17
CA THR A 272 2.61 -2.02 5.89
C THR A 272 4.11 -1.96 5.68
N ASN A 273 4.59 -0.94 4.95
CA ASN A 273 6.01 -0.81 4.62
C ASN A 273 6.85 -0.50 5.86
N PHE A 274 6.50 0.53 6.63
CA PHE A 274 7.32 0.97 7.76
C PHE A 274 7.08 0.18 9.05
N PHE A 275 5.87 -0.32 9.27
CA PHE A 275 5.50 -0.99 10.53
C PHE A 275 5.14 -2.46 10.38
N GLY A 276 4.99 -2.98 9.17
CA GLY A 276 4.55 -4.36 8.92
C GLY A 276 3.10 -4.62 9.34
N LYS A 277 2.28 -3.56 9.50
CA LYS A 277 0.92 -3.62 10.05
C LYS A 277 -0.12 -3.19 9.04
N ASN A 278 -1.35 -3.72 9.20
CA ASN A 278 -2.50 -3.12 8.55
C ASN A 278 -2.72 -1.71 9.12
N ILE A 279 -3.25 -0.79 8.30
CA ILE A 279 -3.54 0.59 8.74
C ILE A 279 -4.50 0.62 9.92
N ALA A 280 -5.41 -0.34 10.03
CA ALA A 280 -6.37 -0.45 11.13
C ALA A 280 -5.70 -0.74 12.48
N ASP A 281 -4.48 -1.30 12.48
CA ASP A 281 -3.79 -1.80 13.68
C ASP A 281 -2.66 -0.88 14.15
N ILE A 282 -2.46 0.28 13.52
CA ILE A 282 -1.38 1.18 13.91
C ILE A 282 -1.73 1.98 15.15
N SER A 283 -0.72 2.22 15.96
CA SER A 283 -0.84 3.04 17.17
C SER A 283 -0.76 4.55 16.87
N VAL A 284 -1.13 5.37 17.84
CA VAL A 284 -1.13 6.84 17.71
C VAL A 284 0.25 7.40 17.34
N ASP A 285 1.32 6.88 17.95
CA ASP A 285 2.70 7.26 17.67
C ASP A 285 3.14 6.85 16.26
N GLU A 286 2.70 5.71 15.76
CA GLU A 286 2.93 5.26 14.37
C GLU A 286 2.14 6.14 13.39
N ALA A 287 0.88 6.45 13.68
CA ALA A 287 0.07 7.38 12.89
C ALA A 287 0.72 8.77 12.78
N ALA A 288 1.21 9.31 13.91
CA ALA A 288 1.93 10.57 13.93
C ALA A 288 3.26 10.52 13.16
N THR A 289 3.94 9.36 13.14
CA THR A 289 5.15 9.16 12.33
C THR A 289 4.81 9.25 10.85
N LEU A 290 3.78 8.53 10.37
CA LEU A 290 3.36 8.58 8.96
C LEU A 290 2.96 10.00 8.54
N ALA A 291 2.16 10.69 9.34
CA ALA A 291 1.80 12.08 9.08
C ALA A 291 3.02 13.01 9.02
N GLY A 292 4.02 12.75 9.88
CA GLY A 292 5.27 13.51 9.91
C GLY A 292 6.11 13.39 8.65
N ILE A 293 6.10 12.22 7.99
CA ILE A 293 6.88 11.92 6.78
C ILE A 293 6.38 12.76 5.58
N ILE A 294 5.09 13.08 5.51
CA ILE A 294 4.48 13.79 4.36
C ILE A 294 5.26 15.04 3.96
N LYS A 295 5.72 15.81 4.92
CA LYS A 295 6.41 17.10 4.68
C LYS A 295 7.64 16.96 3.79
N ALA A 296 8.44 15.94 4.02
CA ALA A 296 9.67 15.68 3.27
C ALA A 296 10.06 14.18 3.40
N PRO A 297 9.49 13.30 2.59
CA PRO A 297 9.59 11.86 2.76
C PRO A 297 11.01 11.32 2.81
N SER A 298 11.91 11.83 1.97
CA SER A 298 13.32 11.40 1.98
C SER A 298 14.06 11.87 3.23
N PHE A 299 13.75 13.08 3.74
CA PHE A 299 14.42 13.69 4.89
C PHE A 299 13.96 13.09 6.23
N TYR A 300 12.67 12.73 6.31
CA TYR A 300 12.04 12.13 7.50
C TYR A 300 11.84 10.62 7.37
N ASN A 301 12.52 9.95 6.42
CA ASN A 301 12.43 8.50 6.29
C ASN A 301 12.86 7.81 7.59
N PRO A 302 11.99 7.03 8.25
CA PRO A 302 12.27 6.50 9.58
C PRO A 302 13.33 5.39 9.59
N ARG A 303 13.59 4.73 8.43
CA ARG A 303 14.68 3.75 8.28
C ARG A 303 16.04 4.44 8.14
N LYS A 304 16.09 5.53 7.35
CA LYS A 304 17.33 6.23 7.03
C LYS A 304 17.72 7.27 8.09
N HIS A 305 16.72 7.90 8.69
CA HIS A 305 16.89 9.02 9.61
C HIS A 305 15.96 8.89 10.83
N PRO A 306 16.14 7.86 11.69
CA PRO A 306 15.22 7.54 12.78
C PRO A 306 15.05 8.70 13.78
N GLU A 307 16.13 9.42 14.12
CA GLU A 307 16.04 10.52 15.06
C GLU A 307 15.25 11.71 14.52
N ARG A 308 15.44 12.07 13.25
CA ARG A 308 14.65 13.12 12.60
C ARG A 308 13.18 12.72 12.49
N ALA A 309 12.90 11.46 12.18
CA ALA A 309 11.53 10.93 12.14
C ALA A 309 10.88 10.99 13.52
N LYS A 310 11.61 10.64 14.58
CA LYS A 310 11.15 10.73 15.98
C LYS A 310 10.85 12.16 16.41
N GLU A 311 11.74 13.11 16.12
CA GLU A 311 11.51 14.54 16.40
C GLU A 311 10.28 15.05 15.65
N ARG A 312 10.14 14.68 14.38
CA ARG A 312 9.00 15.08 13.56
C ARG A 312 7.69 14.45 14.05
N ARG A 313 7.71 13.16 14.44
CA ARG A 313 6.60 12.48 15.12
C ARG A 313 6.15 13.27 16.36
N ASN A 314 7.09 13.63 17.21
CA ASN A 314 6.80 14.36 18.44
C ASN A 314 6.21 15.76 18.16
N THR A 315 6.64 16.42 17.06
CA THR A 315 6.00 17.66 16.57
C THR A 315 4.54 17.43 16.19
N VAL A 316 4.23 16.31 15.50
CA VAL A 316 2.84 15.96 15.13
C VAL A 316 2.01 15.67 16.38
N LEU A 317 2.54 14.86 17.32
CA LEU A 317 1.87 14.55 18.59
C LEU A 317 1.57 15.81 19.40
N GLY A 318 2.53 16.74 19.48
CA GLY A 318 2.32 18.05 20.13
C GLY A 318 1.18 18.82 19.48
N LYS A 319 1.13 18.85 18.15
CA LYS A 319 0.04 19.53 17.44
C LYS A 319 -1.32 18.84 17.64
N MET A 320 -1.36 17.50 17.68
CA MET A 320 -2.58 16.75 18.00
C MET A 320 -3.08 17.07 19.43
N LYS A 321 -2.17 17.21 20.39
CA LYS A 321 -2.50 17.64 21.75
C LYS A 321 -3.05 19.08 21.78
N ASP A 322 -2.36 20.02 21.13
CA ASP A 322 -2.78 21.44 21.07
C ASP A 322 -4.19 21.61 20.48
N LEU A 323 -4.59 20.71 19.58
CA LEU A 323 -5.92 20.67 18.98
C LEU A 323 -6.96 19.85 19.75
N GLY A 324 -6.60 19.31 20.91
CA GLY A 324 -7.48 18.49 21.75
C GLY A 324 -7.77 17.08 21.18
N PHE A 325 -6.96 16.61 20.23
CA PHE A 325 -7.08 15.25 19.67
C PHE A 325 -6.43 14.18 20.57
N LEU A 326 -5.56 14.61 21.47
CA LEU A 326 -4.92 13.79 22.51
C LEU A 326 -5.01 14.48 23.86
N SER A 327 -5.24 13.69 24.88
CA SER A 327 -5.03 14.11 26.27
C SER A 327 -3.53 14.25 26.58
N GLU A 328 -3.19 14.92 27.68
CA GLU A 328 -1.80 15.05 28.16
C GLU A 328 -1.16 13.68 28.44
N ASN A 329 -1.94 12.75 29.00
CA ASN A 329 -1.46 11.40 29.28
C ASN A 329 -1.16 10.61 28.00
N GLU A 330 -2.07 10.63 27.03
CA GLU A 330 -1.86 9.97 25.72
C GLU A 330 -0.65 10.55 24.97
N TYR A 331 -0.49 11.88 25.01
CA TYR A 331 0.67 12.55 24.44
C TYR A 331 1.97 12.09 25.09
N THR A 332 2.01 12.05 26.42
CA THR A 332 3.20 11.63 27.18
C THR A 332 3.55 10.18 26.87
N ILE A 333 2.56 9.29 26.88
CA ILE A 333 2.76 7.87 26.54
C ILE A 333 3.29 7.73 25.08
N ALA A 334 2.65 8.38 24.12
CA ALA A 334 3.02 8.26 22.71
C ALA A 334 4.42 8.83 22.42
N THR A 335 4.79 9.94 23.06
CA THR A 335 6.10 10.59 22.87
C THR A 335 7.25 9.76 23.41
N ASN A 336 7.02 9.06 24.54
CA ASN A 336 8.05 8.21 25.20
C ASN A 336 8.24 6.86 24.49
N LYS A 337 7.32 6.42 23.62
CA LYS A 337 7.50 5.18 22.88
C LYS A 337 8.71 5.24 21.93
N PRO A 338 9.53 4.18 21.90
CA PRO A 338 10.60 4.07 20.91
C PRO A 338 10.02 3.96 19.50
N LEU A 339 10.72 4.53 18.52
CA LEU A 339 10.38 4.37 17.11
C LEU A 339 10.79 2.94 16.68
N ARG A 340 9.81 2.07 16.52
CA ARG A 340 10.01 0.68 16.05
C ARG A 340 9.62 0.60 14.59
N ILE A 341 10.59 0.35 13.74
CA ILE A 341 10.39 0.18 12.29
C ILE A 341 10.57 -1.30 11.99
N ALA A 342 9.63 -1.88 11.26
CA ALA A 342 9.72 -3.26 10.80
C ALA A 342 10.99 -3.42 9.94
N GLN A 343 11.65 -4.56 10.06
CA GLN A 343 12.75 -4.86 9.14
C GLN A 343 12.24 -4.71 7.70
N GLN A 344 13.10 -4.18 6.85
CA GLN A 344 12.80 -4.13 5.43
C GLN A 344 12.59 -5.58 4.99
N GLN A 345 11.33 -5.95 4.77
CA GLN A 345 11.10 -7.14 3.98
C GLN A 345 11.66 -6.75 2.61
N GLU A 346 12.76 -7.38 2.23
CA GLU A 346 13.10 -7.42 0.83
C GLU A 346 11.79 -7.88 0.16
N HIS A 347 11.15 -6.97 -0.56
CA HIS A 347 10.10 -7.37 -1.48
C HIS A 347 10.86 -8.10 -2.60
N ARG A 348 11.35 -9.30 -2.30
CA ARG A 348 11.72 -10.25 -3.32
C ARG A 348 10.50 -10.31 -4.20
N ARG A 349 10.60 -9.74 -5.39
CA ARG A 349 9.56 -9.92 -6.39
C ARG A 349 9.39 -11.42 -6.51
N ILE A 350 8.29 -11.93 -5.96
CA ILE A 350 8.02 -13.37 -6.00
C ILE A 350 8.00 -13.74 -7.48
N ALA A 351 8.87 -14.67 -7.88
CA ALA A 351 8.96 -15.12 -9.26
C ALA A 351 9.17 -13.98 -10.29
N GLN A 352 10.18 -13.12 -10.06
CA GLN A 352 10.41 -11.93 -10.88
C GLN A 352 10.53 -12.24 -12.39
N PHE A 353 11.22 -13.30 -12.76
CA PHE A 353 11.36 -13.70 -14.16
C PHE A 353 10.03 -14.15 -14.75
N PHE A 354 9.27 -14.95 -14.02
CA PHE A 354 7.94 -15.40 -14.41
C PHE A 354 7.00 -14.21 -14.62
N THR A 355 6.96 -13.26 -13.68
CA THR A 355 6.08 -12.08 -13.77
C THR A 355 6.47 -11.17 -14.93
N SER A 356 7.77 -10.99 -15.22
CA SER A 356 8.23 -10.21 -16.35
C SER A 356 7.86 -10.85 -17.70
N THR A 357 7.97 -12.19 -17.80
CA THR A 357 7.56 -12.94 -19.00
C THR A 357 6.04 -12.84 -19.18
N LEU A 358 5.29 -13.01 -18.11
CA LEU A 358 3.83 -12.88 -18.13
C LEU A 358 3.37 -11.48 -18.57
N GLU A 359 4.02 -10.43 -18.07
CA GLU A 359 3.75 -9.04 -18.50
C GLU A 359 3.99 -8.85 -20.00
N ALA A 360 5.08 -9.40 -20.52
CA ALA A 360 5.39 -9.35 -21.94
C ALA A 360 4.36 -10.10 -22.81
N GLU A 361 3.90 -11.26 -22.39
CA GLU A 361 2.87 -12.03 -23.08
C GLU A 361 1.50 -11.36 -23.03
N LEU A 362 1.11 -10.84 -21.87
CA LEU A 362 -0.18 -10.18 -21.69
C LEU A 362 -0.26 -8.88 -22.48
N SER A 363 0.83 -8.12 -22.57
CA SER A 363 0.87 -6.87 -23.37
C SER A 363 0.67 -7.11 -24.88
N GLN A 364 0.93 -8.32 -25.36
CA GLN A 364 0.67 -8.70 -26.76
C GLN A 364 -0.79 -9.17 -27.00
N THR A 365 -1.46 -9.62 -25.94
CA THR A 365 -2.78 -10.26 -26.03
C THR A 365 -3.90 -9.33 -25.56
N ILE A 366 -3.61 -8.45 -24.62
CA ILE A 366 -4.58 -7.54 -23.99
C ILE A 366 -4.11 -6.11 -24.18
N ASP A 367 -4.99 -5.25 -24.72
CA ASP A 367 -4.76 -3.81 -24.70
C ASP A 367 -4.88 -3.27 -23.28
N MET A 368 -3.73 -3.18 -22.60
CA MET A 368 -3.65 -2.76 -21.20
C MET A 368 -4.06 -1.30 -20.98
N GLU A 369 -3.98 -0.44 -22.03
CA GLU A 369 -4.40 0.96 -21.93
C GLU A 369 -5.92 1.11 -21.93
N ASN A 370 -6.63 0.21 -22.60
CA ASN A 370 -8.08 0.16 -22.70
C ASN A 370 -8.71 -0.98 -21.90
N ALA A 371 -7.94 -1.65 -21.04
CA ALA A 371 -8.48 -2.69 -20.16
C ALA A 371 -9.62 -2.15 -19.29
N PRO A 372 -10.69 -2.93 -19.05
CA PRO A 372 -11.82 -2.47 -18.25
C PRO A 372 -11.36 -2.00 -16.86
N SER A 373 -11.85 -0.85 -16.43
CA SER A 373 -11.58 -0.28 -15.09
C SER A 373 -12.05 -1.18 -13.92
N THR A 374 -12.77 -2.26 -14.22
CA THR A 374 -13.37 -3.20 -13.26
C THR A 374 -12.41 -4.25 -12.68
N GLY A 375 -11.08 -4.08 -12.83
CA GLY A 375 -10.10 -4.97 -12.21
C GLY A 375 -9.92 -6.31 -12.94
N LEU A 376 -8.88 -6.39 -13.74
CA LEU A 376 -8.46 -7.66 -14.32
C LEU A 376 -7.75 -8.50 -13.26
N ALA A 377 -8.28 -9.68 -12.94
CA ALA A 377 -7.61 -10.68 -12.11
C ALA A 377 -6.98 -11.75 -13.02
N VAL A 378 -5.66 -11.84 -13.01
CA VAL A 378 -4.91 -12.84 -13.78
C VAL A 378 -4.54 -13.99 -12.85
N PHE A 379 -5.18 -15.14 -13.02
CA PHE A 379 -4.85 -16.34 -12.28
C PHE A 379 -3.85 -17.18 -13.07
N THR A 380 -2.73 -17.53 -12.42
CA THR A 380 -1.68 -18.34 -13.02
C THR A 380 -1.66 -19.75 -12.45
N GLY A 381 -0.99 -20.67 -13.14
CA GLY A 381 -0.67 -22.00 -12.63
C GLY A 381 0.58 -22.07 -11.75
N LEU A 382 1.18 -20.91 -11.38
CA LEU A 382 2.43 -20.86 -10.65
C LEU A 382 2.29 -21.44 -9.24
N ASP A 383 2.99 -22.52 -8.96
CA ASP A 383 3.17 -23.06 -7.62
C ASP A 383 4.34 -22.33 -6.93
N LEU A 384 4.01 -21.48 -5.96
CA LEU A 384 5.01 -20.68 -5.24
C LEU A 384 5.98 -21.54 -4.41
N GLY A 385 5.58 -22.73 -3.98
CA GLY A 385 6.46 -23.65 -3.27
C GLY A 385 7.55 -24.16 -4.20
N MET A 386 7.17 -24.66 -5.38
CA MET A 386 8.11 -25.11 -6.41
C MET A 386 9.01 -23.97 -6.89
N GLN A 387 8.45 -22.80 -7.12
CA GLN A 387 9.21 -21.61 -7.54
C GLN A 387 10.31 -21.25 -6.52
N ARG A 388 9.99 -21.21 -5.24
CA ARG A 388 10.98 -20.93 -4.18
C ARG A 388 12.06 -22.02 -4.08
N CYS A 389 11.69 -23.27 -4.24
CA CYS A 389 12.65 -24.38 -4.29
C CYS A 389 13.63 -24.22 -5.47
N ALA A 390 13.11 -23.89 -6.64
CA ALA A 390 13.90 -23.63 -7.85
C ALA A 390 14.86 -22.44 -7.67
N GLU A 391 14.35 -21.30 -7.21
CA GLU A 391 15.17 -20.10 -6.93
C GLU A 391 16.28 -20.39 -5.91
N GLY A 392 15.94 -21.08 -4.82
CA GLY A 392 16.92 -21.47 -3.80
C GLY A 392 17.97 -22.48 -4.33
N ALA A 393 17.59 -23.38 -5.23
CA ALA A 393 18.54 -24.31 -5.86
C ALA A 393 19.52 -23.55 -6.77
N ILE A 394 19.04 -22.59 -7.56
CA ILE A 394 19.90 -21.71 -8.38
C ILE A 394 20.89 -20.94 -7.51
N GLU A 395 20.40 -20.28 -6.44
CA GLU A 395 21.26 -19.50 -5.54
C GLU A 395 22.36 -20.37 -4.93
N ARG A 396 22.02 -21.56 -4.43
CA ARG A 396 23.01 -22.50 -3.88
C ARG A 396 23.98 -22.99 -4.95
N GLY A 397 23.50 -23.29 -6.16
CA GLY A 397 24.32 -23.73 -7.29
C GLY A 397 25.32 -22.66 -7.72
N VAL A 398 24.86 -21.42 -7.85
CA VAL A 398 25.74 -20.27 -8.18
C VAL A 398 26.77 -20.04 -7.09
N ALA A 399 26.37 -20.05 -5.81
CA ALA A 399 27.28 -19.89 -4.70
C ALA A 399 28.36 -21.01 -4.65
N ALA A 400 27.98 -22.26 -4.93
CA ALA A 400 28.90 -23.37 -5.02
C ALA A 400 29.90 -23.23 -6.19
N LEU A 401 29.42 -22.78 -7.35
CA LEU A 401 30.28 -22.50 -8.51
C LEU A 401 31.27 -21.38 -8.25
N GLU A 402 30.83 -20.29 -7.61
CA GLU A 402 31.71 -19.16 -7.22
C GLU A 402 32.73 -19.59 -6.17
N ALA A 403 32.35 -20.44 -5.22
CA ALA A 403 33.26 -21.00 -4.22
C ALA A 403 34.32 -21.92 -4.85
N ALA A 404 33.92 -22.75 -5.81
CA ALA A 404 34.84 -23.63 -6.53
C ALA A 404 35.75 -22.88 -7.52
N ASN A 405 35.33 -21.75 -8.03
CA ASN A 405 36.05 -20.94 -9.03
C ASN A 405 36.08 -19.45 -8.63
N PRO A 406 36.98 -19.02 -7.75
CA PRO A 406 37.04 -17.64 -7.26
C PRO A 406 37.18 -16.57 -8.36
N LYS A 407 37.66 -16.95 -9.56
CA LYS A 407 37.73 -16.06 -10.74
C LYS A 407 36.37 -15.66 -11.31
N LEU A 408 35.32 -16.41 -11.00
CA LEU A 408 33.94 -16.14 -11.42
C LEU A 408 33.28 -15.08 -10.53
N LYS A 409 33.76 -14.91 -9.31
CA LYS A 409 33.25 -13.92 -8.36
C LYS A 409 33.71 -12.51 -8.76
N ARG A 410 32.95 -11.84 -9.59
CA ARG A 410 33.20 -10.46 -10.02
C ARG A 410 32.37 -9.48 -9.21
N THR A 411 32.98 -8.36 -8.82
CA THR A 411 32.30 -7.29 -8.09
C THR A 411 31.36 -6.46 -8.96
N ASP A 412 31.54 -6.48 -10.28
CA ASP A 412 30.81 -5.68 -11.28
C ASP A 412 29.73 -6.45 -12.05
N LYS A 413 29.78 -7.78 -12.03
CA LYS A 413 28.79 -8.64 -12.68
C LYS A 413 28.57 -9.90 -11.87
N GLN A 414 27.36 -10.10 -11.35
CA GLN A 414 26.95 -11.35 -10.73
C GLN A 414 26.71 -12.41 -11.80
N LEU A 415 27.06 -13.67 -11.48
CA LEU A 415 26.67 -14.82 -12.30
C LEU A 415 25.13 -14.89 -12.37
N GLN A 416 24.64 -15.12 -13.57
CA GLN A 416 23.21 -15.36 -13.81
C GLN A 416 23.01 -16.81 -14.20
N ALA A 417 22.02 -17.44 -13.59
CA ALA A 417 21.59 -18.78 -13.92
C ALA A 417 20.07 -18.84 -14.00
N ALA A 418 19.56 -19.75 -14.81
CA ALA A 418 18.14 -20.01 -14.97
C ALA A 418 17.88 -21.51 -14.92
N LEU A 419 16.70 -21.91 -14.46
CA LEU A 419 16.15 -23.27 -14.48
C LEU A 419 15.02 -23.32 -15.49
#